data_23d41c30b0319bef9aeef7a334232075
#
_entry.id   23d41c30b0319bef9aeef7a334232075
#
_cell.length_a   1.000
_cell.length_b   1.000
_cell.length_c   1.000
_cell.angle_alpha   90.00
_cell.angle_beta   90.00
_cell.angle_gamma   90.00
#
_symmetry.space_group_name_H-M   'P 1'
#
loop_
_entity.id
_entity.type
_entity.pdbx_description
1 polymer ?
#
loop_
_entity_poly.entity_id
_entity_poly.type
_entity_poly.pdbx_seq_one_letter_code
_entity_poly.pdbx_strand_id
1 'polypeptide(L)'
;MTTLNSTARCQEKTMVRIPTPLLLSGALLFSSPLWASDLKVEVLQDKLDHPWSVAFLPDNQTLLITERSGQLRSWRPDSGLSEPIQGVPKVWAQRQSGLLDVVLAPDFAQSRRVWLSYTEADSNGKAGAVVGYGKLSPDNRQLTDFHEVIQQTPRLSSGNNIGTRLAFDRQGFLWIAFGDNFVSSAAQDLDKLQGKLLRLNADGSVPNDNPFVNKPGARPEIWAYGLRNPQGLALNPWTQVMWESEHGPRGGDEVNIIQKGKNYGWPLATYGIDYNGSKVPESKGTHVAGTEQPAFYWKVSPAISGMAFYNSARFPQWKNSLFIGALKEKNLIRLHINGEKVVEEQRLLDGRNERIRDVRQGPDGYLYLLTDEANGKLLRVGLTQDASASRG
;
A
#
# COMPACT_ATOMS: atom_id res chain seq x y z
N MET A 1 45.63 55.18 -70.30
CA MET A 1 44.87 55.39 -71.54
C MET A 1 43.80 54.35 -71.60
N THR A 2 42.60 54.86 -71.59
CA THR A 2 41.39 54.46 -72.30
C THR A 2 40.63 53.24 -71.70
N THR A 3 39.49 53.29 -71.27
CA THR A 3 38.18 53.96 -71.38
C THR A 3 37.13 52.95 -70.96
N LEU A 4 36.23 53.44 -70.13
CA LEU A 4 34.95 52.89 -69.72
C LEU A 4 34.12 52.24 -70.84
N ASN A 5 33.35 51.21 -70.45
CA ASN A 5 31.93 51.17 -70.83
C ASN A 5 31.09 50.36 -69.89
N SER A 6 30.07 50.99 -69.42
CA SER A 6 29.02 50.49 -68.57
C SER A 6 27.94 49.77 -69.38
N THR A 7 27.44 48.64 -68.92
CA THR A 7 26.08 48.19 -69.26
C THR A 7 25.40 47.62 -68.04
N ALA A 8 24.40 48.36 -67.59
CA ALA A 8 23.48 47.95 -66.55
C ALA A 8 22.59 46.80 -67.05
N ARG A 9 22.54 45.68 -66.28
CA ARG A 9 21.54 44.64 -66.47
C ARG A 9 20.58 44.68 -65.29
N CYS A 10 19.35 44.98 -65.63
CA CYS A 10 18.18 44.89 -64.77
C CYS A 10 18.02 43.42 -64.26
N GLN A 11 18.08 43.18 -62.97
CA GLN A 11 17.75 41.92 -62.41
C GLN A 11 16.33 41.98 -61.82
N GLU A 12 15.47 41.14 -62.38
CA GLU A 12 14.13 40.85 -61.85
C GLU A 12 14.20 40.29 -60.44
N LYS A 13 13.50 40.91 -59.51
CA LYS A 13 13.33 40.42 -58.16
C LYS A 13 12.28 39.32 -58.18
N THR A 14 12.73 38.07 -58.09
CA THR A 14 11.86 36.93 -57.81
C THR A 14 11.42 36.97 -56.30
N MET A 15 10.16 37.23 -56.07
CA MET A 15 9.55 37.14 -54.71
C MET A 15 9.47 35.68 -54.26
N VAL A 16 10.30 35.31 -53.31
CA VAL A 16 10.19 34.05 -52.61
C VAL A 16 9.04 34.15 -51.60
N ARG A 17 7.97 33.38 -51.83
CA ARG A 17 6.89 33.20 -50.86
C ARG A 17 7.40 32.33 -49.70
N ILE A 18 7.49 32.92 -48.51
CA ILE A 18 7.75 32.22 -47.26
C ILE A 18 6.45 31.50 -46.83
N PRO A 19 6.46 30.18 -46.61
CA PRO A 19 5.29 29.53 -46.10
C PRO A 19 5.07 29.89 -44.62
N THR A 20 3.87 30.32 -44.30
CA THR A 20 3.38 30.61 -42.92
C THR A 20 3.49 29.35 -42.08
N PRO A 21 4.15 29.38 -40.92
CA PRO A 21 4.13 28.21 -40.02
C PRO A 21 2.72 27.99 -39.45
N LEU A 22 2.20 26.80 -39.65
CA LEU A 22 1.04 26.30 -38.96
C LEU A 22 1.38 26.24 -37.45
N LEU A 23 0.84 27.16 -36.68
CA LEU A 23 0.81 27.06 -35.21
C LEU A 23 -0.08 25.87 -34.80
N LEU A 24 0.53 24.72 -34.52
CA LEU A 24 -0.10 23.68 -33.76
C LEU A 24 -0.30 24.22 -32.34
N SER A 25 -1.51 24.67 -32.05
CA SER A 25 -1.96 24.93 -30.66
C SER A 25 -2.06 23.63 -29.94
N GLY A 26 -0.96 23.19 -29.32
CA GLY A 26 -0.98 22.14 -28.32
C GLY A 26 -1.76 22.67 -27.13
N ALA A 27 -2.99 22.17 -26.93
CA ALA A 27 -3.73 22.39 -25.70
C ALA A 27 -2.95 21.72 -24.55
N LEU A 28 -2.20 22.50 -23.81
CA LEU A 28 -1.70 22.13 -22.49
C LEU A 28 -2.93 21.96 -21.61
N LEU A 29 -3.32 20.72 -21.38
CA LEU A 29 -4.27 20.37 -20.33
C LEU A 29 -3.60 20.68 -18.98
N PHE A 30 -3.79 21.91 -18.50
CA PHE A 30 -3.50 22.23 -17.11
C PHE A 30 -4.49 21.43 -16.26
N SER A 31 -4.02 20.36 -15.65
CA SER A 31 -4.77 19.75 -14.56
C SER A 31 -4.84 20.79 -13.42
N SER A 32 -6.01 21.33 -13.20
CA SER A 32 -6.26 22.21 -12.06
C SER A 32 -5.88 21.45 -10.79
N PRO A 33 -5.19 22.10 -9.82
CA PRO A 33 -4.93 21.46 -8.55
C PRO A 33 -6.26 21.09 -7.90
N LEU A 34 -6.38 19.82 -7.47
CA LEU A 34 -7.55 19.36 -6.70
C LEU A 34 -7.56 20.10 -5.35
N TRP A 35 -8.50 20.99 -5.16
CA TRP A 35 -8.72 21.68 -3.89
C TRP A 35 -9.45 20.73 -2.92
N ALA A 36 -9.23 20.93 -1.61
CA ALA A 36 -9.93 20.16 -0.58
C ALA A 36 -11.48 20.28 -0.68
N SER A 37 -11.97 21.31 -1.36
CA SER A 37 -13.40 21.54 -1.66
C SER A 37 -14.00 20.58 -2.68
N ASP A 38 -13.14 19.84 -3.43
CA ASP A 38 -13.63 18.93 -4.47
C ASP A 38 -13.86 17.50 -3.95
N LEU A 39 -13.53 17.25 -2.68
CA LEU A 39 -13.72 15.94 -2.07
C LEU A 39 -15.13 15.79 -1.50
N LYS A 40 -15.75 14.67 -1.83
CA LYS A 40 -16.98 14.18 -1.19
C LYS A 40 -16.61 13.05 -0.23
N VAL A 41 -16.89 13.24 1.05
CA VAL A 41 -16.62 12.25 2.11
C VAL A 41 -17.94 11.85 2.75
N GLU A 42 -18.21 10.56 2.75
CA GLU A 42 -19.38 9.96 3.41
C GLU A 42 -18.92 9.04 4.54
N VAL A 43 -19.52 9.19 5.71
CA VAL A 43 -19.35 8.24 6.82
C VAL A 43 -20.38 7.13 6.61
N LEU A 44 -19.91 5.94 6.23
CA LEU A 44 -20.76 4.78 6.00
C LEU A 44 -21.07 4.04 7.30
N GLN A 45 -20.11 3.98 8.21
CA GLN A 45 -20.20 3.34 9.51
C GLN A 45 -19.31 4.06 10.50
N ASP A 46 -19.78 4.20 11.73
CA ASP A 46 -19.01 4.67 12.90
C ASP A 46 -18.95 3.57 13.98
N LYS A 47 -18.37 3.88 15.13
CA LYS A 47 -18.25 3.00 16.29
C LYS A 47 -17.57 1.67 16.02
N LEU A 48 -16.59 1.67 15.09
CA LEU A 48 -15.69 0.55 14.90
C LEU A 48 -14.53 0.63 15.90
N ASP A 49 -14.14 -0.49 16.49
CA ASP A 49 -13.05 -0.53 17.46
C ASP A 49 -11.71 -0.73 16.75
N HIS A 50 -10.98 0.35 16.53
CA HIS A 50 -9.69 0.34 15.84
C HIS A 50 -9.72 -0.53 14.58
N PRO A 51 -10.58 -0.21 13.58
CA PRO A 51 -10.66 -1.01 12.36
C PRO A 51 -9.32 -0.97 11.63
N TRP A 52 -8.88 -2.13 11.13
CA TRP A 52 -7.54 -2.25 10.58
C TRP A 52 -7.51 -2.51 9.06
N SER A 53 -8.42 -3.31 8.54
CA SER A 53 -8.46 -3.66 7.12
C SER A 53 -9.88 -3.88 6.63
N VAL A 54 -10.11 -3.60 5.34
CA VAL A 54 -11.37 -3.81 4.64
C VAL A 54 -11.17 -4.61 3.36
N ALA A 55 -12.05 -5.56 3.09
CA ALA A 55 -12.11 -6.34 1.85
C ALA A 55 -13.53 -6.33 1.27
N PHE A 56 -13.63 -6.37 -0.06
CA PHE A 56 -14.92 -6.36 -0.77
C PHE A 56 -15.27 -7.77 -1.23
N LEU A 57 -16.49 -8.23 -0.91
CA LEU A 57 -17.00 -9.47 -1.47
C LEU A 57 -17.41 -9.29 -2.94
N PRO A 58 -17.47 -10.38 -3.74
CA PRO A 58 -17.81 -10.29 -5.16
C PRO A 58 -19.23 -9.81 -5.47
N ASP A 59 -20.12 -9.75 -4.46
CA ASP A 59 -21.46 -9.17 -4.61
C ASP A 59 -21.46 -7.64 -4.76
N ASN A 60 -20.28 -7.01 -4.66
CA ASN A 60 -20.06 -5.57 -4.74
C ASN A 60 -20.85 -4.72 -3.71
N GLN A 61 -21.39 -5.34 -2.69
CA GLN A 61 -22.17 -4.70 -1.63
C GLN A 61 -21.66 -5.02 -0.24
N THR A 62 -21.16 -6.24 -0.03
CA THR A 62 -20.70 -6.69 1.29
C THR A 62 -19.21 -6.41 1.45
N LEU A 63 -18.85 -5.79 2.56
CA LEU A 63 -17.47 -5.58 2.98
C LEU A 63 -17.18 -6.43 4.21
N LEU A 64 -15.97 -6.97 4.31
CA LEU A 64 -15.41 -7.53 5.53
C LEU A 64 -14.50 -6.49 6.17
N ILE A 65 -14.62 -6.31 7.48
CA ILE A 65 -13.82 -5.36 8.26
C ILE A 65 -13.22 -6.09 9.44
N THR A 66 -11.91 -5.95 9.64
CA THR A 66 -11.25 -6.40 10.86
C THR A 66 -11.21 -5.27 11.88
N GLU A 67 -11.51 -5.61 13.13
CA GLU A 67 -11.26 -4.75 14.28
C GLU A 67 -10.07 -5.32 15.05
N ARG A 68 -9.11 -4.48 15.41
CA ARG A 68 -7.83 -4.91 15.99
C ARG A 68 -7.99 -5.71 17.28
N SER A 69 -9.06 -5.50 18.02
CA SER A 69 -9.41 -6.26 19.22
C SER A 69 -9.66 -7.76 18.98
N GLY A 70 -9.88 -8.17 17.71
CA GLY A 70 -10.03 -9.58 17.33
C GLY A 70 -11.34 -9.92 16.63
N GLN A 71 -12.15 -8.94 16.26
CA GLN A 71 -13.43 -9.15 15.62
C GLN A 71 -13.33 -8.99 14.10
N LEU A 72 -13.90 -9.92 13.37
CA LEU A 72 -14.20 -9.81 11.94
C LEU A 72 -15.69 -9.52 11.80
N ARG A 73 -16.02 -8.46 11.06
CA ARG A 73 -17.39 -8.01 10.84
C ARG A 73 -17.70 -7.96 9.35
N SER A 74 -18.96 -8.14 9.01
CA SER A 74 -19.44 -7.76 7.69
C SER A 74 -20.25 -6.46 7.77
N TRP A 75 -20.20 -5.68 6.70
CA TRP A 75 -20.97 -4.45 6.55
C TRP A 75 -21.66 -4.43 5.20
N ARG A 76 -22.90 -3.93 5.18
CA ARG A 76 -23.68 -3.73 3.95
C ARG A 76 -24.42 -2.41 3.99
N PRO A 77 -24.67 -1.77 2.83
CA PRO A 77 -25.40 -0.50 2.79
C PRO A 77 -26.84 -0.60 3.31
N ASP A 78 -27.50 -1.75 3.13
CA ASP A 78 -28.90 -2.01 3.48
C ASP A 78 -29.12 -2.43 4.94
N SER A 79 -28.12 -3.05 5.57
CA SER A 79 -28.25 -3.64 6.90
C SER A 79 -27.20 -3.18 7.91
N GLY A 80 -26.20 -2.41 7.46
CA GLY A 80 -25.13 -1.88 8.31
C GLY A 80 -24.14 -2.96 8.78
N LEU A 81 -23.58 -2.77 9.97
CA LEU A 81 -22.57 -3.62 10.57
C LEU A 81 -23.20 -4.86 11.20
N SER A 82 -22.65 -6.03 10.88
CA SER A 82 -23.09 -7.31 11.45
C SER A 82 -22.64 -7.48 12.91
N GLU A 83 -23.20 -8.48 13.59
CA GLU A 83 -22.55 -9.07 14.75
C GLU A 83 -21.18 -9.68 14.36
N PRO A 84 -20.26 -9.90 15.32
CA PRO A 84 -18.97 -10.53 15.03
C PRO A 84 -19.13 -11.89 14.34
N ILE A 85 -18.37 -12.11 13.27
CA ILE A 85 -18.31 -13.39 12.57
C ILE A 85 -17.66 -14.40 13.50
N GLN A 86 -18.32 -15.53 13.71
CA GLN A 86 -17.85 -16.59 14.62
C GLN A 86 -16.72 -17.41 13.96
N GLY A 87 -15.89 -18.05 14.79
CA GLY A 87 -14.82 -18.94 14.32
C GLY A 87 -13.52 -18.26 13.92
N VAL A 88 -13.40 -16.95 14.15
CA VAL A 88 -12.14 -16.22 14.00
C VAL A 88 -11.15 -16.71 15.07
N PRO A 89 -9.86 -16.92 14.73
CA PRO A 89 -8.86 -17.32 15.70
C PRO A 89 -8.77 -16.35 16.88
N LYS A 90 -8.44 -16.87 18.06
CA LYS A 90 -8.14 -16.02 19.22
C LYS A 90 -6.86 -15.24 18.93
N VAL A 91 -6.93 -13.93 19.07
CA VAL A 91 -5.79 -13.04 18.83
C VAL A 91 -5.22 -12.48 20.12
N TRP A 92 -3.93 -12.15 20.08
CA TRP A 92 -3.27 -11.38 21.15
C TRP A 92 -3.26 -9.90 20.74
N ALA A 93 -4.16 -9.11 21.36
CA ALA A 93 -4.40 -7.71 20.98
C ALA A 93 -3.76 -6.76 22.00
N GLN A 94 -2.44 -6.60 21.92
CA GLN A 94 -1.67 -5.69 22.75
C GLN A 94 -0.87 -4.72 21.91
N ARG A 95 -0.79 -3.46 22.29
CA ARG A 95 -0.04 -2.41 21.56
C ARG A 95 -0.48 -2.29 20.09
N GLN A 96 0.41 -2.63 19.13
CA GLN A 96 0.12 -2.61 17.68
C GLN A 96 -0.43 -3.94 17.16
N SER A 97 -0.51 -4.94 18.01
CA SER A 97 -0.94 -6.31 17.69
C SER A 97 -2.46 -6.47 17.74
N GLY A 98 -2.94 -7.54 17.18
CA GLY A 98 -4.36 -7.93 17.18
C GLY A 98 -4.76 -8.68 15.91
N LEU A 99 -6.02 -8.53 15.50
CA LEU A 99 -6.49 -8.95 14.18
C LEU A 99 -6.21 -7.83 13.20
N LEU A 100 -5.49 -8.14 12.13
CA LEU A 100 -4.88 -7.12 11.28
C LEU A 100 -5.47 -7.16 9.86
N ASP A 101 -4.81 -7.76 8.89
CA ASP A 101 -5.28 -7.72 7.51
C ASP A 101 -6.33 -8.79 7.18
N VAL A 102 -7.19 -8.49 6.23
CA VAL A 102 -8.15 -9.41 5.61
C VAL A 102 -8.08 -9.28 4.09
N VAL A 103 -7.90 -10.40 3.39
CA VAL A 103 -7.97 -10.46 1.94
C VAL A 103 -8.75 -11.70 1.51
N LEU A 104 -9.40 -11.63 0.36
CA LEU A 104 -10.08 -12.79 -0.22
C LEU A 104 -9.09 -13.59 -1.08
N ALA A 105 -9.23 -14.91 -1.05
CA ALA A 105 -8.54 -15.77 -2.02
C ALA A 105 -8.97 -15.40 -3.45
N PRO A 106 -8.07 -15.53 -4.46
CA PRO A 106 -8.43 -15.24 -5.85
C PRO A 106 -9.61 -16.04 -6.37
N ASP A 107 -9.79 -17.26 -5.84
CA ASP A 107 -10.88 -18.17 -6.14
C ASP A 107 -12.05 -18.10 -5.14
N PHE A 108 -12.20 -17.00 -4.42
CA PHE A 108 -13.20 -16.86 -3.34
C PHE A 108 -14.62 -17.21 -3.79
N ALA A 109 -15.01 -16.89 -5.02
CA ALA A 109 -16.34 -17.22 -5.54
C ALA A 109 -16.66 -18.73 -5.45
N GLN A 110 -15.65 -19.58 -5.55
CA GLN A 110 -15.74 -21.04 -5.45
C GLN A 110 -15.35 -21.55 -4.06
N SER A 111 -14.21 -21.09 -3.54
CA SER A 111 -13.61 -21.59 -2.30
C SER A 111 -14.18 -20.96 -1.05
N ARG A 112 -14.69 -19.74 -1.13
CA ARG A 112 -15.09 -18.89 0.00
C ARG A 112 -13.97 -18.66 1.03
N ARG A 113 -12.70 -18.81 0.63
CA ARG A 113 -11.54 -18.63 1.52
C ARG A 113 -11.29 -17.16 1.80
N VAL A 114 -11.20 -16.85 3.09
CA VAL A 114 -10.81 -15.54 3.64
C VAL A 114 -9.48 -15.70 4.36
N TRP A 115 -8.50 -14.94 3.95
CA TRP A 115 -7.18 -14.90 4.57
C TRP A 115 -7.13 -13.80 5.62
N LEU A 116 -6.55 -14.14 6.75
CA LEU A 116 -6.35 -13.23 7.88
C LEU A 116 -4.89 -13.20 8.28
N SER A 117 -4.42 -12.04 8.69
CA SER A 117 -3.21 -11.90 9.49
C SER A 117 -3.58 -11.43 10.89
N TYR A 118 -2.93 -11.99 11.88
CA TYR A 118 -3.18 -11.68 13.28
C TYR A 118 -1.94 -12.00 14.13
N THR A 119 -2.00 -11.72 15.39
CA THR A 119 -0.89 -11.98 16.31
C THR A 119 -1.27 -12.99 17.37
N GLU A 120 -0.30 -13.83 17.68
CA GLU A 120 -0.31 -14.72 18.83
C GLU A 120 0.90 -14.43 19.73
N ALA A 121 0.77 -14.72 21.00
CA ALA A 121 1.87 -14.65 21.95
C ALA A 121 2.09 -16.02 22.60
N ASP A 122 3.34 -16.31 22.93
CA ASP A 122 3.70 -17.46 23.74
C ASP A 122 3.47 -17.19 25.24
N SER A 123 3.74 -18.18 26.08
CA SER A 123 3.59 -18.08 27.54
C SER A 123 4.50 -17.02 28.18
N ASN A 124 5.56 -16.59 27.48
CA ASN A 124 6.49 -15.56 27.93
C ASN A 124 6.10 -14.15 27.43
N GLY A 125 4.95 -14.02 26.77
CA GLY A 125 4.48 -12.75 26.19
C GLY A 125 5.25 -12.31 24.95
N LYS A 126 5.97 -13.22 24.29
CA LYS A 126 6.59 -12.95 22.99
C LYS A 126 5.59 -13.20 21.88
N ALA A 127 5.30 -12.16 21.12
CA ALA A 127 4.34 -12.19 20.04
C ALA A 127 5.02 -12.34 18.66
N GLY A 128 4.25 -12.87 17.73
CA GLY A 128 4.59 -12.95 16.31
C GLY A 128 3.33 -12.96 15.48
N ALA A 129 3.46 -12.57 14.24
CA ALA A 129 2.37 -12.61 13.28
C ALA A 129 2.07 -14.06 12.87
N VAL A 130 0.80 -14.33 12.64
CA VAL A 130 0.28 -15.57 12.06
C VAL A 130 -0.55 -15.21 10.84
N VAL A 131 -0.41 -15.98 9.77
CA VAL A 131 -1.22 -15.85 8.55
C VAL A 131 -1.89 -17.16 8.26
N GLY A 132 -3.17 -17.13 8.03
CA GLY A 132 -3.96 -18.31 7.70
C GLY A 132 -5.26 -17.95 7.00
N TYR A 133 -6.04 -18.95 6.67
CA TYR A 133 -7.34 -18.78 6.02
C TYR A 133 -8.40 -19.68 6.63
N GLY A 134 -9.63 -19.23 6.53
CA GLY A 134 -10.82 -20.02 6.82
C GLY A 134 -11.84 -19.90 5.71
N LYS A 135 -12.86 -20.73 5.78
CA LYS A 135 -13.98 -20.74 4.85
C LYS A 135 -15.14 -19.92 5.41
N LEU A 136 -15.53 -18.85 4.72
CA LEU A 136 -16.67 -18.02 5.11
C LEU A 136 -17.97 -18.71 4.73
N SER A 137 -18.91 -18.83 5.69
CA SER A 137 -20.24 -19.40 5.42
C SER A 137 -21.03 -18.58 4.40
N PRO A 138 -22.02 -19.18 3.68
CA PRO A 138 -22.83 -18.45 2.70
C PRO A 138 -23.56 -17.23 3.26
N ASP A 139 -23.95 -17.26 4.54
CA ASP A 139 -24.61 -16.16 5.24
C ASP A 139 -23.65 -15.15 5.85
N ASN A 140 -22.32 -15.32 5.64
CA ASN A 140 -21.23 -14.49 6.15
C ASN A 140 -21.17 -14.38 7.70
N ARG A 141 -21.69 -15.37 8.43
CA ARG A 141 -21.73 -15.33 9.90
C ARG A 141 -20.70 -16.20 10.61
N GLN A 142 -20.07 -17.12 9.87
CA GLN A 142 -19.11 -18.07 10.42
C GLN A 142 -17.89 -18.21 9.52
N LEU A 143 -16.74 -18.33 10.15
CA LEU A 143 -15.48 -18.74 9.53
C LEU A 143 -15.17 -20.15 10.05
N THR A 144 -15.13 -21.12 9.15
CA THR A 144 -14.89 -22.54 9.48
C THR A 144 -13.57 -23.02 8.90
N ASP A 145 -13.12 -24.17 9.35
CA ASP A 145 -11.92 -24.86 8.81
C ASP A 145 -10.70 -23.92 8.71
N PHE A 146 -10.41 -23.21 9.80
CA PHE A 146 -9.29 -22.29 9.81
C PHE A 146 -7.96 -23.06 9.80
N HIS A 147 -7.10 -22.71 8.84
CA HIS A 147 -5.74 -23.26 8.66
C HIS A 147 -4.70 -22.17 8.85
N GLU A 148 -3.83 -22.36 9.83
CA GLU A 148 -2.61 -21.56 9.92
C GLU A 148 -1.64 -22.01 8.83
N VAL A 149 -1.13 -21.06 8.06
CA VAL A 149 -0.22 -21.31 6.94
C VAL A 149 1.21 -21.01 7.31
N ILE A 150 1.45 -19.86 7.95
CA ILE A 150 2.79 -19.46 8.35
C ILE A 150 2.75 -18.63 9.62
N GLN A 151 3.75 -18.84 10.47
CA GLN A 151 4.00 -18.04 11.67
C GLN A 151 5.31 -17.29 11.51
N GLN A 152 5.32 -16.04 11.94
CA GLN A 152 6.54 -15.24 12.02
C GLN A 152 7.44 -15.77 13.13
N THR A 153 8.49 -16.46 12.75
CA THR A 153 9.43 -17.09 13.68
C THR A 153 10.85 -16.56 13.52
N PRO A 154 11.63 -16.50 14.62
CA PRO A 154 11.22 -16.72 16.02
C PRO A 154 10.24 -15.66 16.52
N ARG A 155 9.53 -15.89 17.61
CA ARG A 155 8.69 -14.87 18.24
C ARG A 155 9.55 -13.91 19.05
N LEU A 156 9.67 -12.67 18.61
CA LEU A 156 10.58 -11.66 19.17
C LEU A 156 9.86 -10.45 19.75
N SER A 157 8.65 -10.16 19.25
CA SER A 157 7.96 -8.92 19.55
C SER A 157 7.34 -8.87 20.95
N SER A 158 7.36 -7.68 21.54
CA SER A 158 6.48 -7.31 22.65
C SER A 158 5.17 -6.65 22.15
N GLY A 159 4.83 -6.79 20.86
CA GLY A 159 3.62 -6.28 20.23
C GLY A 159 3.81 -5.06 19.33
N ASN A 160 5.05 -4.69 19.03
CA ASN A 160 5.38 -3.57 18.14
C ASN A 160 5.96 -4.06 16.81
N ASN A 161 5.88 -3.22 15.79
CA ASN A 161 6.43 -3.44 14.45
C ASN A 161 6.09 -4.84 13.91
N ILE A 162 4.83 -5.21 13.98
CA ILE A 162 4.36 -6.51 13.51
C ILE A 162 4.28 -6.54 11.98
N GLY A 163 3.91 -5.42 11.34
CA GLY A 163 3.63 -5.36 9.92
C GLY A 163 2.32 -6.07 9.58
N THR A 164 2.38 -7.03 8.68
CA THR A 164 1.36 -8.02 8.28
C THR A 164 0.32 -7.54 7.27
N ARG A 165 0.72 -6.86 6.24
CA ARG A 165 -0.13 -6.71 5.05
C ARG A 165 -0.06 -7.95 4.17
N LEU A 166 -1.20 -8.26 3.57
CA LEU A 166 -1.39 -9.37 2.65
C LEU A 166 -1.82 -8.83 1.28
N ALA A 167 -1.37 -9.47 0.22
CA ALA A 167 -1.86 -9.20 -1.12
C ALA A 167 -1.76 -10.46 -1.98
N PHE A 168 -2.70 -10.66 -2.90
CA PHE A 168 -2.55 -11.62 -3.98
C PHE A 168 -2.13 -10.88 -5.25
N ASP A 169 -1.24 -11.50 -6.02
CA ASP A 169 -0.98 -11.04 -7.38
C ASP A 169 -1.92 -11.72 -8.39
N ARG A 170 -1.82 -11.32 -9.66
CA ARG A 170 -2.67 -11.89 -10.72
C ARG A 170 -2.34 -13.34 -11.07
N GLN A 171 -1.19 -13.83 -10.66
CA GLN A 171 -0.78 -15.21 -10.84
C GLN A 171 -1.28 -16.10 -9.69
N GLY A 172 -1.88 -15.50 -8.65
CA GLY A 172 -2.42 -16.20 -7.49
C GLY A 172 -1.41 -16.45 -6.38
N PHE A 173 -0.22 -15.84 -6.44
CA PHE A 173 0.72 -15.89 -5.32
C PHE A 173 0.26 -14.98 -4.19
N LEU A 174 0.44 -15.49 -2.97
CA LEU A 174 0.22 -14.72 -1.75
C LEU A 174 1.51 -14.02 -1.34
N TRP A 175 1.42 -12.72 -1.13
CA TRP A 175 2.48 -11.87 -0.63
C TRP A 175 2.17 -11.44 0.80
N ILE A 176 3.18 -11.55 1.68
CA ILE A 176 3.06 -11.27 3.11
C ILE A 176 4.21 -10.37 3.54
N ALA A 177 3.89 -9.21 4.10
CA ALA A 177 4.89 -8.29 4.61
C ALA A 177 4.96 -8.38 6.14
N PHE A 178 6.09 -8.77 6.69
CA PHE A 178 6.34 -8.87 8.14
C PHE A 178 7.29 -7.78 8.64
N GLY A 179 6.96 -7.19 9.78
CA GLY A 179 7.79 -6.21 10.46
C GLY A 179 8.97 -6.84 11.21
N ASP A 180 9.92 -5.99 11.63
CA ASP A 180 11.14 -6.38 12.34
C ASP A 180 10.93 -6.75 13.81
N ASN A 181 9.69 -6.61 14.31
CA ASN A 181 9.31 -6.82 15.71
C ASN A 181 10.09 -5.98 16.73
N PHE A 182 10.59 -4.83 16.30
CA PHE A 182 11.46 -3.96 17.10
C PHE A 182 12.83 -4.58 17.43
N VAL A 183 13.24 -5.58 16.63
CA VAL A 183 14.57 -6.19 16.66
C VAL A 183 15.22 -5.93 15.30
N SER A 184 15.80 -4.74 15.15
CA SER A 184 16.26 -4.19 13.87
C SER A 184 17.23 -5.11 13.12
N SER A 185 18.17 -5.74 13.84
CA SER A 185 19.13 -6.66 13.23
C SER A 185 18.49 -7.87 12.54
N ALA A 186 17.33 -8.32 13.03
CA ALA A 186 16.61 -9.47 12.45
C ALA A 186 16.19 -9.22 10.99
N ALA A 187 16.01 -7.97 10.58
CA ALA A 187 15.64 -7.63 9.20
C ALA A 187 16.71 -8.06 8.18
N GLN A 188 17.97 -8.16 8.58
CA GLN A 188 19.08 -8.62 7.74
C GLN A 188 19.34 -10.13 7.83
N ASP A 189 18.77 -10.81 8.83
CA ASP A 189 19.00 -12.25 9.04
C ASP A 189 18.04 -13.08 8.18
N LEU A 190 18.56 -13.81 7.21
CA LEU A 190 17.74 -14.61 6.30
C LEU A 190 17.18 -15.89 6.92
N ASP A 191 17.63 -16.29 8.11
CA ASP A 191 17.08 -17.41 8.88
C ASP A 191 15.84 -17.03 9.71
N LYS A 192 15.45 -15.75 9.69
CA LYS A 192 14.32 -15.18 10.43
C LYS A 192 13.30 -14.56 9.47
N LEU A 193 12.03 -14.52 9.90
CA LEU A 193 10.95 -13.92 9.11
C LEU A 193 10.65 -12.45 9.45
N GLN A 194 11.34 -11.89 10.45
CA GLN A 194 11.20 -10.48 10.80
C GLN A 194 11.81 -9.56 9.72
N GLY A 195 11.10 -8.49 9.37
CA GLY A 195 11.55 -7.51 8.38
C GLY A 195 11.67 -8.06 6.96
N LYS A 196 10.70 -8.86 6.55
CA LYS A 196 10.71 -9.61 5.29
C LYS A 196 9.44 -9.42 4.49
N LEU A 197 9.57 -9.48 3.18
CA LEU A 197 8.46 -9.75 2.28
C LEU A 197 8.54 -11.20 1.81
N LEU A 198 7.48 -11.95 2.03
CA LEU A 198 7.35 -13.36 1.67
C LEU A 198 6.48 -13.51 0.43
N ARG A 199 6.72 -14.58 -0.33
CA ARG A 199 5.87 -15.01 -1.43
C ARG A 199 5.60 -16.50 -1.33
N LEU A 200 4.31 -16.86 -1.29
CA LEU A 200 3.83 -18.22 -1.18
C LEU A 200 2.86 -18.56 -2.31
N ASN A 201 2.70 -19.84 -2.60
CA ASN A 201 1.54 -20.33 -3.35
C ASN A 201 0.26 -20.14 -2.51
N ALA A 202 -0.90 -20.15 -3.16
CA ALA A 202 -2.20 -20.00 -2.49
C ALA A 202 -2.56 -21.16 -1.52
N ASP A 203 -1.84 -22.28 -1.60
CA ASP A 203 -1.94 -23.40 -0.67
C ASP A 203 -0.95 -23.31 0.50
N GLY A 204 -0.14 -22.25 0.54
CA GLY A 204 0.87 -22.01 1.56
C GLY A 204 2.23 -22.65 1.28
N SER A 205 2.37 -23.41 0.21
CA SER A 205 3.67 -23.99 -0.17
C SER A 205 4.61 -22.91 -0.72
N VAL A 206 5.91 -23.21 -0.71
CA VAL A 206 6.93 -22.29 -1.20
C VAL A 206 7.10 -22.44 -2.72
N PRO A 207 7.00 -21.34 -3.50
CA PRO A 207 7.30 -21.36 -4.93
C PRO A 207 8.75 -21.75 -5.21
N ASN A 208 8.97 -22.63 -6.18
CA ASN A 208 10.30 -23.13 -6.53
C ASN A 208 11.26 -22.06 -7.04
N ASP A 209 10.73 -20.95 -7.54
CA ASP A 209 11.48 -19.82 -8.10
C ASP A 209 11.70 -18.69 -7.09
N ASN A 210 11.39 -18.88 -5.80
CA ASN A 210 11.77 -17.92 -4.77
C ASN A 210 13.32 -17.82 -4.67
N PRO A 211 13.83 -16.61 -4.36
CA PRO A 211 15.27 -16.33 -4.49
C PRO A 211 16.18 -17.14 -3.56
N PHE A 212 15.69 -17.60 -2.42
CA PHE A 212 16.50 -18.23 -1.39
C PHE A 212 16.21 -19.72 -1.16
N VAL A 213 15.43 -20.38 -2.03
CA VAL A 213 15.07 -21.81 -1.90
C VAL A 213 16.27 -22.74 -1.84
N ASN A 214 17.37 -22.37 -2.51
CA ASN A 214 18.60 -23.20 -2.56
C ASN A 214 19.72 -22.61 -1.68
N LYS A 215 19.43 -21.62 -0.83
CA LYS A 215 20.44 -21.02 0.04
C LYS A 215 20.39 -21.67 1.42
N PRO A 216 21.45 -22.42 1.82
CA PRO A 216 21.53 -23.03 3.13
C PRO A 216 21.40 -21.98 4.25
N GLY A 217 20.57 -22.27 5.26
CA GLY A 217 20.34 -21.40 6.41
C GLY A 217 19.38 -20.22 6.15
N ALA A 218 18.90 -20.06 4.93
CA ALA A 218 17.88 -19.05 4.63
C ALA A 218 16.46 -19.64 4.62
N ARG A 219 15.48 -18.84 5.01
CA ARG A 219 14.06 -19.19 4.92
C ARG A 219 13.63 -19.10 3.45
N PRO A 220 13.11 -20.19 2.87
CA PRO A 220 12.78 -20.25 1.44
C PRO A 220 11.55 -19.41 1.06
N GLU A 221 10.74 -19.01 2.04
CA GLU A 221 9.55 -18.16 1.83
C GLU A 221 9.93 -16.73 1.45
N ILE A 222 11.14 -16.29 1.77
CA ILE A 222 11.59 -14.90 1.62
C ILE A 222 11.75 -14.54 0.14
N TRP A 223 11.11 -13.41 -0.24
CA TRP A 223 11.30 -12.77 -1.54
C TRP A 223 12.22 -11.55 -1.48
N ALA A 224 12.06 -10.71 -0.46
CA ALA A 224 12.88 -9.53 -0.19
C ALA A 224 13.07 -9.35 1.32
N TYR A 225 14.07 -8.57 1.72
CA TYR A 225 14.43 -8.40 3.12
C TYR A 225 14.93 -6.99 3.43
N GLY A 226 15.25 -6.72 4.69
CA GLY A 226 15.71 -5.40 5.12
C GLY A 226 14.57 -4.39 5.24
N LEU A 227 13.39 -4.83 5.68
CA LEU A 227 12.22 -4.00 5.95
C LEU A 227 12.08 -3.75 7.46
N ARG A 228 11.46 -2.63 7.83
CA ARG A 228 11.27 -2.27 9.24
C ARG A 228 9.86 -2.60 9.72
N ASN A 229 8.87 -1.89 9.25
CA ASN A 229 7.47 -2.04 9.69
C ASN A 229 6.51 -1.78 8.53
N PRO A 230 6.35 -2.73 7.62
CA PRO A 230 5.43 -2.65 6.50
C PRO A 230 4.00 -2.40 6.96
N GLN A 231 3.36 -1.38 6.40
CA GLN A 231 1.98 -1.01 6.70
C GLN A 231 1.08 -0.97 5.47
N GLY A 232 1.68 -0.97 4.28
CA GLY A 232 0.98 -1.03 3.00
C GLY A 232 1.62 -2.04 2.06
N LEU A 233 0.80 -2.70 1.28
CA LEU A 233 1.22 -3.66 0.26
C LEU A 233 0.19 -3.64 -0.86
N ALA A 234 0.60 -3.32 -2.08
CA ALA A 234 -0.30 -3.23 -3.21
C ALA A 234 0.39 -3.61 -4.52
N LEU A 235 -0.32 -4.37 -5.35
CA LEU A 235 0.13 -4.68 -6.69
C LEU A 235 -0.10 -3.47 -7.60
N ASN A 236 0.97 -2.97 -8.23
CA ASN A 236 0.84 -1.92 -9.22
C ASN A 236 0.04 -2.47 -10.42
N PRO A 237 -1.15 -1.91 -10.74
CA PRO A 237 -2.03 -2.48 -11.75
C PRO A 237 -1.49 -2.34 -13.18
N TRP A 238 -0.52 -1.46 -13.41
CA TRP A 238 0.06 -1.20 -14.73
C TRP A 238 1.32 -2.02 -14.99
N THR A 239 2.18 -2.16 -13.98
CA THR A 239 3.47 -2.88 -14.11
C THR A 239 3.41 -4.32 -13.60
N GLN A 240 2.39 -4.67 -12.82
CA GLN A 240 2.26 -5.96 -12.13
C GLN A 240 3.38 -6.24 -11.13
N VAL A 241 4.05 -5.21 -10.65
CA VAL A 241 5.08 -5.27 -9.60
C VAL A 241 4.45 -4.93 -8.26
N MET A 242 4.84 -5.65 -7.22
CA MET A 242 4.40 -5.37 -5.85
C MET A 242 5.11 -4.13 -5.32
N TRP A 243 4.35 -3.23 -4.72
CA TRP A 243 4.85 -2.07 -3.99
C TRP A 243 4.54 -2.25 -2.51
N GLU A 244 5.44 -1.78 -1.68
CA GLU A 244 5.35 -1.86 -0.23
C GLU A 244 5.56 -0.47 0.36
N SER A 245 4.94 -0.18 1.50
CA SER A 245 5.20 1.04 2.27
C SER A 245 5.42 0.72 3.73
N GLU A 246 6.36 1.43 4.36
CA GLU A 246 6.77 1.14 5.72
C GLU A 246 7.07 2.38 6.56
N HIS A 247 6.96 2.22 7.87
CA HIS A 247 7.42 3.22 8.84
C HIS A 247 8.93 3.19 8.99
N GLY A 248 9.57 4.35 8.87
CA GLY A 248 10.89 4.58 9.44
C GLY A 248 10.84 4.67 10.98
N PRO A 249 11.97 4.88 11.65
CA PRO A 249 11.98 5.09 13.10
C PRO A 249 11.44 6.50 13.44
N ARG A 250 12.28 7.49 13.55
CA ARG A 250 11.86 8.90 13.63
C ARG A 250 12.14 9.58 12.29
N GLY A 251 11.12 9.68 11.42
CA GLY A 251 11.27 10.02 10.01
C GLY A 251 11.74 8.83 9.17
N GLY A 252 11.84 9.03 7.86
CA GLY A 252 12.29 8.01 6.92
C GLY A 252 11.26 6.92 6.62
N ASP A 253 9.96 7.25 6.68
CA ASP A 253 8.92 6.40 6.10
C ASP A 253 9.17 6.28 4.60
N GLU A 254 8.91 5.12 4.02
CA GLU A 254 9.30 4.78 2.65
C GLU A 254 8.18 4.14 1.85
N VAL A 255 8.27 4.30 0.53
CA VAL A 255 7.54 3.49 -0.45
C VAL A 255 8.58 2.78 -1.31
N ASN A 256 8.49 1.46 -1.36
CA ASN A 256 9.43 0.58 -2.02
C ASN A 256 8.81 -0.15 -3.21
N ILE A 257 9.54 -0.24 -4.33
CA ILE A 257 9.21 -1.09 -5.47
C ILE A 257 9.96 -2.40 -5.29
N ILE A 258 9.21 -3.49 -5.13
CA ILE A 258 9.79 -4.75 -4.69
C ILE A 258 10.40 -5.53 -5.85
N GLN A 259 11.65 -5.93 -5.67
CA GLN A 259 12.42 -6.75 -6.60
C GLN A 259 12.89 -8.03 -5.93
N LYS A 260 12.96 -9.10 -6.73
CA LYS A 260 13.35 -10.44 -6.29
C LYS A 260 14.73 -10.46 -5.64
N GLY A 261 14.80 -10.95 -4.41
CA GLY A 261 16.06 -11.20 -3.69
C GLY A 261 16.75 -9.93 -3.16
N LYS A 262 16.11 -8.77 -3.24
CA LYS A 262 16.75 -7.50 -2.89
C LYS A 262 16.65 -7.15 -1.42
N ASN A 263 17.63 -6.39 -0.95
CA ASN A 263 17.75 -5.86 0.41
C ASN A 263 17.34 -4.39 0.41
N TYR A 264 16.30 -4.03 1.18
CA TYR A 264 15.78 -2.66 1.30
C TYR A 264 16.45 -1.85 2.40
N GLY A 265 17.47 -2.42 3.03
CA GLY A 265 18.50 -1.69 3.77
C GLY A 265 18.30 -1.61 5.27
N TRP A 266 17.10 -1.70 5.81
CA TRP A 266 16.89 -1.59 7.24
C TRP A 266 17.66 -2.68 8.03
N PRO A 267 18.39 -2.35 9.11
CA PRO A 267 18.67 -1.03 9.67
C PRO A 267 19.96 -0.37 9.15
N LEU A 268 20.66 -1.00 8.20
CA LEU A 268 21.95 -0.55 7.69
C LEU A 268 21.86 0.77 6.90
N ALA A 269 20.79 0.94 6.15
CA ALA A 269 20.46 2.15 5.40
C ALA A 269 19.09 2.67 5.86
N THR A 270 18.99 3.94 6.20
CA THR A 270 17.74 4.59 6.60
C THR A 270 17.84 6.11 6.45
N TYR A 271 16.71 6.74 6.11
CA TYR A 271 16.54 8.18 6.12
C TYR A 271 16.05 8.73 7.47
N GLY A 272 15.69 7.83 8.39
CA GLY A 272 15.27 8.19 9.74
C GLY A 272 16.43 8.21 10.75
N ILE A 273 16.10 8.68 11.94
CA ILE A 273 16.97 8.69 13.12
C ILE A 273 16.31 7.94 14.26
N ASP A 274 17.06 7.60 15.29
CA ASP A 274 16.50 6.98 16.48
C ASP A 274 15.56 7.94 17.23
N TYR A 275 14.65 7.40 18.02
CA TYR A 275 13.66 8.17 18.78
C TYR A 275 14.28 9.13 19.78
N ASN A 276 15.48 8.83 20.30
CA ASN A 276 16.27 9.70 21.16
C ASN A 276 16.97 10.85 20.42
N GLY A 277 16.85 10.89 19.07
CA GLY A 277 17.46 11.90 18.20
C GLY A 277 18.87 11.58 17.72
N SER A 278 19.44 10.43 18.13
CA SER A 278 20.73 9.96 17.64
C SER A 278 20.59 9.20 16.31
N LYS A 279 21.71 8.87 15.71
CA LYS A 279 21.78 7.95 14.59
C LYS A 279 21.28 6.56 15.02
N VAL A 280 20.55 5.86 14.15
CA VAL A 280 20.22 4.44 14.36
C VAL A 280 21.54 3.67 14.53
N PRO A 281 21.71 2.87 15.60
CA PRO A 281 23.01 2.27 15.94
C PRO A 281 23.67 1.50 14.81
N GLU A 282 22.91 0.69 14.08
CA GLU A 282 23.43 -0.14 12.98
C GLU A 282 23.58 0.63 11.66
N SER A 283 23.03 1.84 11.55
CA SER A 283 23.00 2.58 10.29
C SER A 283 24.40 2.98 9.83
N LYS A 284 24.67 2.73 8.56
CA LYS A 284 25.88 3.16 7.84
C LYS A 284 25.62 4.40 6.96
N GLY A 285 24.38 4.91 6.97
CA GLY A 285 23.96 6.07 6.20
C GLY A 285 22.67 5.85 5.45
N THR A 286 22.41 6.68 4.45
CA THR A 286 21.20 6.59 3.60
C THR A 286 21.41 5.73 2.36
N HIS A 287 22.65 5.63 1.87
CA HIS A 287 23.05 4.84 0.70
C HIS A 287 24.12 3.84 1.13
N VAL A 288 23.77 2.57 1.10
CA VAL A 288 24.67 1.48 1.48
C VAL A 288 24.76 0.50 0.31
N ALA A 289 25.99 0.11 -0.04
CA ALA A 289 26.19 -0.84 -1.14
C ALA A 289 25.44 -2.16 -0.89
N GLY A 290 24.77 -2.65 -1.91
CA GLY A 290 23.95 -3.88 -1.83
C GLY A 290 22.55 -3.67 -1.27
N THR A 291 22.14 -2.42 -1.04
CA THR A 291 20.77 -2.08 -0.64
C THR A 291 20.05 -1.28 -1.73
N GLU A 292 18.75 -1.50 -1.84
CA GLU A 292 17.88 -0.75 -2.75
C GLU A 292 17.43 0.57 -2.10
N GLN A 293 17.25 1.59 -2.93
CA GLN A 293 16.69 2.87 -2.51
C GLN A 293 15.17 2.85 -2.64
N PRO A 294 14.44 3.55 -1.74
CA PRO A 294 13.01 3.70 -1.89
C PRO A 294 12.65 4.51 -3.15
N ALA A 295 11.48 4.22 -3.72
CA ALA A 295 10.89 5.04 -4.78
C ALA A 295 10.50 6.43 -4.28
N PHE A 296 10.13 6.51 -3.01
CA PHE A 296 9.79 7.75 -2.31
C PHE A 296 10.02 7.61 -0.80
N TYR A 297 10.40 8.70 -0.12
CA TYR A 297 10.53 8.71 1.33
C TYR A 297 10.14 10.06 1.93
N TRP A 298 9.77 10.07 3.20
CA TRP A 298 9.46 11.27 3.97
C TRP A 298 10.54 11.51 5.02
N LYS A 299 11.16 12.67 4.97
CA LYS A 299 12.14 13.08 5.99
C LYS A 299 11.49 13.21 7.36
N VAL A 300 10.27 13.73 7.41
CA VAL A 300 9.42 13.77 8.62
C VAL A 300 8.31 12.75 8.44
N SER A 301 8.24 11.76 9.33
CA SER A 301 7.28 10.67 9.24
C SER A 301 5.83 11.17 9.35
N PRO A 302 4.98 10.93 8.34
CA PRO A 302 3.53 11.05 8.47
C PRO A 302 2.91 9.86 9.21
N ALA A 303 3.67 8.80 9.48
CA ALA A 303 3.27 7.48 9.89
C ALA A 303 2.29 6.87 8.88
N ILE A 304 2.83 6.53 7.71
CA ILE A 304 2.04 5.97 6.60
C ILE A 304 1.48 4.59 6.96
N SER A 305 0.37 4.22 6.31
CA SER A 305 -0.38 3.00 6.63
C SER A 305 -0.76 2.23 5.36
N GLY A 306 -1.98 1.73 5.28
CA GLY A 306 -2.48 1.04 4.11
C GLY A 306 -2.48 1.92 2.86
N MET A 307 -2.35 1.30 1.70
CA MET A 307 -2.26 2.00 0.43
C MET A 307 -3.01 1.28 -0.68
N ALA A 308 -3.44 2.02 -1.69
CA ALA A 308 -4.10 1.51 -2.87
C ALA A 308 -3.74 2.33 -4.11
N PHE A 309 -3.45 1.65 -5.21
CA PHE A 309 -3.39 2.29 -6.52
C PHE A 309 -4.81 2.61 -7.00
N TYR A 310 -4.95 3.71 -7.73
CA TYR A 310 -6.21 4.11 -8.32
C TYR A 310 -6.18 3.91 -9.84
N ASN A 311 -7.00 2.99 -10.33
CA ASN A 311 -7.12 2.65 -11.75
C ASN A 311 -8.56 2.69 -12.28
N SER A 312 -9.53 3.15 -11.47
CA SER A 312 -10.93 3.27 -11.90
C SER A 312 -11.11 4.45 -12.87
N ALA A 313 -12.06 4.29 -13.79
CA ALA A 313 -12.49 5.35 -14.69
C ALA A 313 -13.44 6.37 -14.04
N ARG A 314 -13.94 6.11 -12.82
CA ARG A 314 -14.91 6.97 -12.14
C ARG A 314 -14.38 8.38 -11.93
N PHE A 315 -13.17 8.50 -11.40
CA PHE A 315 -12.48 9.78 -11.19
C PHE A 315 -11.20 9.84 -12.01
N PRO A 316 -11.27 10.26 -13.29
CA PRO A 316 -10.11 10.32 -14.18
C PRO A 316 -8.96 11.17 -13.64
N GLN A 317 -9.27 12.19 -12.81
CA GLN A 317 -8.30 13.06 -12.14
C GLN A 317 -7.40 12.30 -11.17
N TRP A 318 -7.83 11.13 -10.68
CA TRP A 318 -7.07 10.28 -9.77
C TRP A 318 -6.27 9.17 -10.49
N LYS A 319 -6.39 9.09 -11.80
CA LYS A 319 -5.62 8.12 -12.57
C LYS A 319 -4.12 8.23 -12.28
N ASN A 320 -3.41 7.11 -12.32
CA ASN A 320 -1.99 7.02 -12.03
C ASN A 320 -1.61 7.54 -10.64
N SER A 321 -2.45 7.34 -9.66
CA SER A 321 -2.18 7.72 -8.28
C SER A 321 -2.05 6.51 -7.38
N LEU A 322 -1.20 6.65 -6.37
CA LEU A 322 -1.12 5.79 -5.20
C LEU A 322 -1.63 6.61 -4.01
N PHE A 323 -2.67 6.10 -3.34
CA PHE A 323 -3.22 6.70 -2.13
C PHE A 323 -2.72 5.96 -0.91
N ILE A 324 -2.26 6.69 0.09
CA ILE A 324 -1.68 6.14 1.32
C ILE A 324 -2.32 6.86 2.52
N GLY A 325 -2.75 6.10 3.51
CA GLY A 325 -3.22 6.67 4.77
C GLY A 325 -2.06 7.20 5.62
N ALA A 326 -2.32 8.22 6.41
CA ALA A 326 -1.38 8.76 7.39
C ALA A 326 -1.99 8.75 8.79
N LEU A 327 -1.32 8.08 9.72
CA LEU A 327 -1.79 7.93 11.10
C LEU A 327 -1.44 9.14 11.96
N LYS A 328 -0.22 9.64 11.85
CA LYS A 328 0.29 10.78 12.65
C LYS A 328 -0.18 12.10 12.07
N GLU A 329 -0.06 12.30 10.77
CA GLU A 329 -0.53 13.52 10.10
C GLU A 329 -2.05 13.56 9.97
N LYS A 330 -2.74 12.41 10.11
CA LYS A 330 -4.20 12.31 10.10
C LYS A 330 -4.83 12.83 8.82
N ASN A 331 -4.29 12.38 7.71
CA ASN A 331 -4.74 12.75 6.38
C ASN A 331 -4.59 11.59 5.39
N LEU A 332 -4.96 11.81 4.15
CA LEU A 332 -4.76 10.92 3.03
C LEU A 332 -3.71 11.52 2.10
N ILE A 333 -2.66 10.76 1.84
CA ILE A 333 -1.58 11.16 0.93
C ILE A 333 -1.91 10.62 -0.45
N ARG A 334 -1.84 11.47 -1.47
CA ARG A 334 -1.88 11.07 -2.87
C ARG A 334 -0.51 11.28 -3.49
N LEU A 335 0.07 10.22 -4.04
CA LEU A 335 1.27 10.27 -4.86
C LEU A 335 0.87 10.08 -6.32
N HIS A 336 1.14 11.06 -7.17
CA HIS A 336 0.99 10.91 -8.61
C HIS A 336 2.22 10.23 -9.19
N ILE A 337 2.01 9.20 -10.02
CA ILE A 337 3.05 8.30 -10.49
C ILE A 337 3.15 8.38 -12.01
N ASN A 338 4.38 8.51 -12.49
CA ASN A 338 4.72 8.37 -13.89
C ASN A 338 5.73 7.22 -14.06
N GLY A 339 5.25 6.07 -14.56
CA GLY A 339 6.00 4.83 -14.54
C GLY A 339 6.27 4.35 -13.12
N GLU A 340 7.52 4.36 -12.70
CA GLU A 340 7.95 4.01 -11.33
C GLU A 340 8.34 5.24 -10.48
N LYS A 341 8.17 6.44 -11.02
CA LYS A 341 8.56 7.69 -10.34
C LYS A 341 7.35 8.39 -9.73
N VAL A 342 7.50 8.83 -8.50
CA VAL A 342 6.59 9.78 -7.88
C VAL A 342 6.93 11.18 -8.41
N VAL A 343 5.95 11.84 -9.05
CA VAL A 343 6.15 13.15 -9.68
C VAL A 343 5.43 14.29 -8.94
N GLU A 344 4.46 13.96 -8.09
CA GLU A 344 3.71 14.93 -7.30
C GLU A 344 3.20 14.27 -6.01
N GLU A 345 3.16 15.04 -4.93
CA GLU A 345 2.58 14.64 -3.65
C GLU A 345 1.52 15.65 -3.22
N GLN A 346 0.37 15.15 -2.77
CA GLN A 346 -0.72 15.97 -2.24
C GLN A 346 -1.20 15.42 -0.89
N ARG A 347 -1.61 16.33 0.00
CA ARG A 347 -2.32 16.02 1.25
C ARG A 347 -3.80 16.28 1.04
N LEU A 348 -4.63 15.27 1.31
CA LEU A 348 -6.07 15.33 1.21
C LEU A 348 -6.68 15.04 2.59
N LEU A 349 -7.92 15.50 2.83
CA LEU A 349 -8.62 15.31 4.10
C LEU A 349 -7.98 16.03 5.30
N ASP A 350 -7.12 17.01 5.05
CA ASP A 350 -6.60 17.88 6.10
C ASP A 350 -7.75 18.56 6.86
N GLY A 351 -7.61 18.65 8.18
CA GLY A 351 -8.63 19.24 9.03
C GLY A 351 -9.69 18.26 9.56
N ARG A 352 -9.81 17.03 9.02
CA ARG A 352 -10.69 16.00 9.60
C ARG A 352 -10.14 15.43 10.90
N ASN A 353 -8.81 15.49 11.08
CA ASN A 353 -8.11 15.05 12.29
C ASN A 353 -8.33 13.57 12.62
N GLU A 354 -8.46 12.71 11.61
CA GLU A 354 -8.70 11.27 11.70
C GLU A 354 -7.47 10.48 11.28
N ARG A 355 -7.07 9.49 12.08
CA ARG A 355 -5.94 8.60 11.79
C ARG A 355 -6.35 7.59 10.72
N ILE A 356 -5.84 7.71 9.51
CA ILE A 356 -6.20 6.82 8.41
C ILE A 356 -5.34 5.56 8.46
N ARG A 357 -5.97 4.40 8.69
CA ARG A 357 -5.32 3.09 8.81
C ARG A 357 -5.26 2.31 7.51
N ASP A 358 -6.33 2.31 6.75
CA ASP A 358 -6.43 1.53 5.51
C ASP A 358 -7.05 2.36 4.40
N VAL A 359 -6.61 2.07 3.19
CA VAL A 359 -7.09 2.71 1.96
C VAL A 359 -7.30 1.63 0.93
N ARG A 360 -8.50 1.54 0.35
CA ARG A 360 -8.83 0.59 -0.71
C ARG A 360 -9.62 1.30 -1.81
N GLN A 361 -9.39 0.92 -3.07
CA GLN A 361 -10.30 1.26 -4.15
C GLN A 361 -11.44 0.26 -4.15
N GLY A 362 -12.66 0.75 -4.01
CA GLY A 362 -13.86 -0.08 -4.10
C GLY A 362 -14.22 -0.46 -5.54
N PRO A 363 -15.04 -1.50 -5.73
CA PRO A 363 -15.49 -1.93 -7.05
C PRO A 363 -16.32 -0.85 -7.76
N ASP A 364 -16.91 0.08 -7.03
CA ASP A 364 -17.65 1.25 -7.50
C ASP A 364 -16.73 2.42 -7.91
N GLY A 365 -15.42 2.30 -7.71
CA GLY A 365 -14.43 3.32 -8.06
C GLY A 365 -14.27 4.45 -7.04
N TYR A 366 -14.92 4.36 -5.89
CA TYR A 366 -14.63 5.24 -4.76
C TYR A 366 -13.44 4.70 -3.95
N LEU A 367 -12.82 5.56 -3.15
CA LEU A 367 -11.90 5.12 -2.11
C LEU A 367 -12.66 4.82 -0.82
N TYR A 368 -12.26 3.74 -0.16
CA TYR A 368 -12.77 3.35 1.16
C TYR A 368 -11.64 3.44 2.16
N LEU A 369 -11.87 4.15 3.24
CA LEU A 369 -10.89 4.41 4.28
C LEU A 369 -11.38 3.89 5.63
N LEU A 370 -10.44 3.40 6.45
CA LEU A 370 -10.69 3.09 7.85
C LEU A 370 -9.89 4.02 8.74
N THR A 371 -10.51 4.50 9.83
CA THR A 371 -9.84 5.34 10.82
C THR A 371 -9.46 4.54 12.06
N ASP A 372 -8.19 4.62 12.49
CA ASP A 372 -7.63 3.87 13.64
C ASP A 372 -7.91 4.59 14.94
N GLU A 373 -9.14 4.44 15.41
CA GLU A 373 -9.64 5.07 16.62
C GLU A 373 -10.61 4.12 17.36
N ALA A 374 -10.77 4.32 18.67
CA ALA A 374 -11.74 3.55 19.47
C ALA A 374 -13.19 3.73 18.99
N ASN A 375 -13.48 4.88 18.41
CA ASN A 375 -14.71 5.16 17.67
C ASN A 375 -14.36 5.34 16.19
N GLY A 376 -13.78 4.30 15.60
CA GLY A 376 -13.32 4.29 14.23
C GLY A 376 -14.47 4.34 13.22
N LYS A 377 -14.13 4.70 12.00
CA LYS A 377 -15.09 4.90 10.92
C LYS A 377 -14.67 4.17 9.66
N LEU A 378 -15.69 3.76 8.90
CA LEU A 378 -15.59 3.44 7.48
C LEU A 378 -16.04 4.67 6.69
N LEU A 379 -15.15 5.22 5.90
CA LEU A 379 -15.41 6.38 5.04
C LEU A 379 -15.42 5.94 3.58
N ARG A 380 -16.31 6.55 2.78
CA ARG A 380 -16.25 6.51 1.33
C ARG A 380 -15.88 7.88 0.79
N VAL A 381 -14.85 7.95 -0.04
CA VAL A 381 -14.28 9.19 -0.54
C VAL A 381 -14.29 9.21 -2.06
N GLY A 382 -14.78 10.28 -2.63
CA GLY A 382 -14.82 10.57 -4.06
C GLY A 382 -14.65 12.05 -4.35
N LEU A 383 -14.93 12.43 -5.58
CA LEU A 383 -14.97 13.83 -6.01
C LEU A 383 -16.40 14.32 -6.12
N THR A 384 -16.63 15.61 -5.88
CA THR A 384 -17.95 16.26 -6.06
C THR A 384 -18.40 16.26 -7.51
N GLN A 385 -17.45 16.25 -8.46
CA GLN A 385 -17.72 16.08 -9.89
C GLN A 385 -17.48 14.62 -10.27
N ASP A 386 -18.54 13.81 -10.22
CA ASP A 386 -18.53 12.44 -10.66
C ASP A 386 -18.72 12.40 -12.19
N ALA A 387 -17.72 11.87 -12.92
CA ALA A 387 -17.79 11.73 -14.38
C ALA A 387 -18.96 10.83 -14.86
N SER A 388 -19.51 10.01 -13.96
CA SER A 388 -20.70 9.18 -14.27
C SER A 388 -22.01 9.98 -14.28
N ALA A 389 -22.06 11.13 -13.60
CA ALA A 389 -23.23 11.99 -13.55
C ALA A 389 -23.43 12.87 -14.81
N SER A 390 -22.41 12.97 -15.66
CA SER A 390 -22.44 13.82 -16.87
C SER A 390 -22.91 13.07 -18.14
N ARG A 391 -23.31 11.80 -18.03
CA ARG A 391 -23.82 10.95 -19.14
C ARG A 391 -25.31 10.57 -18.95
N GLY A 392 -26.08 11.43 -18.30
CA GLY A 392 -27.52 11.30 -18.18
C GLY A 392 -28.26 12.22 -19.16
#